data_0535e07d240f54ec267529c27c88c9f7
#
_entry.id   0535e07d240f54ec267529c27c88c9f7
#
_cell.length_a   1.000
_cell.length_b   1.000
_cell.length_c   1.000
_cell.angle_alpha   90.00
_cell.angle_beta   90.00
_cell.angle_gamma   90.00
#
_symmetry.space_group_name_H-M   'P 1'
#
loop_
_entity.id
_entity.type
_entity.pdbx_description
1 polymer ?
#
loop_
_entity_poly.entity_id
_entity_poly.type
_entity_poly.pdbx_seq_one_letter_code
_entity_poly.pdbx_strand_id
1 'polypeptide(L)'
;MKILAFETSCDETSVAVVEDGKKILSNIISTQIDIHKEFGGVVPEIASRHHIENILPVFTEALEKANCQLSDIDYIAVTNTPGLIGSLLVGLMFAKSLSYANNIPLLPVNHINGHIFSSFIDNDVKLPAISLVVSGGHTNLYYIYEENGKIITDLLGETLDDAVGETYDKIARILGLEYPGGPHIDRLSVNGEDILKIKKPKVDGYNFSFSGIKTFITNYVNNQKMKGNAISKEDIAKSLQEIIVNVLYDKILMAVKEKDVKTILVAGGVSANRRLREKFSEFKNIRTNEGNQVEVHFPKMEYCTDNAAMIGVAAYYDLKNNSQIKLEKQYDVDAISTKN
;
A
#
# COMPACT_ATOMS: atom_id res chain seq x y z
N MET A 1 -24.28 2.77 8.13
CA MET A 1 -23.18 2.71 9.13
C MET A 1 -22.05 3.59 8.68
N LYS A 2 -21.71 4.60 9.49
CA LYS A 2 -20.63 5.56 9.17
C LYS A 2 -19.43 5.28 10.07
N ILE A 3 -18.26 5.17 9.45
CA ILE A 3 -16.97 4.92 10.12
C ILE A 3 -16.08 6.15 9.88
N LEU A 4 -15.60 6.76 10.97
CA LEU A 4 -14.56 7.78 10.95
C LEU A 4 -13.21 7.09 11.08
N ALA A 5 -12.36 7.19 10.06
CA ALA A 5 -11.11 6.45 9.97
C ALA A 5 -9.89 7.38 10.02
N PHE A 6 -8.81 6.89 10.64
CA PHE A 6 -7.52 7.58 10.79
C PHE A 6 -6.40 6.72 10.26
N GLU A 7 -5.52 7.32 9.44
CA GLU A 7 -4.28 6.74 8.94
C GLU A 7 -3.11 7.68 9.20
N THR A 8 -2.14 7.18 9.97
CA THR A 8 -0.90 7.92 10.31
C THR A 8 0.31 6.99 10.39
N SER A 9 0.33 5.89 9.65
CA SER A 9 1.37 4.86 9.82
C SER A 9 2.75 5.24 9.28
N CYS A 10 2.84 6.21 8.37
CA CYS A 10 4.09 6.63 7.73
C CYS A 10 4.23 8.14 7.63
N ASP A 11 4.08 8.74 6.46
CA ASP A 11 4.26 10.17 6.21
C ASP A 11 3.00 10.89 5.67
N GLU A 12 1.86 10.19 5.65
CA GLU A 12 0.54 10.78 5.38
C GLU A 12 -0.30 10.87 6.66
N THR A 13 -0.79 12.08 6.97
CA THR A 13 -1.87 12.26 7.95
C THR A 13 -3.19 12.25 7.20
N SER A 14 -4.00 11.22 7.38
CA SER A 14 -5.27 11.12 6.68
C SER A 14 -6.43 10.83 7.61
N VAL A 15 -7.59 11.44 7.32
CA VAL A 15 -8.87 11.17 7.98
C VAL A 15 -9.96 11.07 6.93
N ALA A 16 -10.85 10.07 7.08
CA ALA A 16 -11.94 9.81 6.16
C ALA A 16 -13.23 9.47 6.90
N VAL A 17 -14.37 9.76 6.26
CA VAL A 17 -15.69 9.25 6.66
C VAL A 17 -16.18 8.30 5.58
N VAL A 18 -16.40 7.05 5.97
CA VAL A 18 -16.83 5.96 5.07
C VAL A 18 -18.21 5.48 5.48
N GLU A 19 -19.12 5.40 4.51
CA GLU A 19 -20.48 4.90 4.72
C GLU A 19 -20.62 3.52 4.07
N ASP A 20 -21.07 2.53 4.88
CA ASP A 20 -21.38 1.15 4.48
C ASP A 20 -20.23 0.44 3.73
N GLY A 21 -18.98 0.83 4.02
CA GLY A 21 -17.78 0.22 3.47
C GLY A 21 -17.56 0.43 1.96
N LYS A 22 -18.35 1.27 1.33
CA LYS A 22 -18.26 1.55 -0.12
C LYS A 22 -18.30 3.04 -0.47
N LYS A 23 -19.13 3.82 0.20
CA LYS A 23 -19.30 5.23 -0.12
C LYS A 23 -18.34 6.07 0.70
N ILE A 24 -17.39 6.71 0.04
CA ILE A 24 -16.44 7.63 0.65
C ILE A 24 -17.08 9.01 0.72
N LEU A 25 -17.48 9.45 1.91
CA LEU A 25 -18.09 10.76 2.13
C LEU A 25 -17.02 11.85 2.17
N SER A 26 -15.86 11.54 2.74
CA SER A 26 -14.66 12.38 2.71
C SER A 26 -13.42 11.52 2.80
N ASN A 27 -12.30 12.00 2.25
CA ASN A 27 -10.96 11.45 2.42
C ASN A 27 -9.99 12.63 2.30
N ILE A 28 -9.45 13.08 3.42
CA ILE A 28 -8.53 14.21 3.50
C ILE A 28 -7.15 13.67 3.78
N ILE A 29 -6.16 14.11 3.02
CA ILE A 29 -4.77 13.65 3.12
C ILE A 29 -3.86 14.86 3.21
N SER A 30 -3.06 14.94 4.26
CA SER A 30 -1.94 15.87 4.41
C SER A 30 -0.65 15.07 4.29
N THR A 31 0.01 15.17 3.12
CA THR A 31 1.28 14.47 2.84
C THR A 31 2.48 15.29 3.31
N GLN A 32 3.51 14.59 3.76
CA GLN A 32 4.79 15.16 4.20
C GLN A 32 5.91 14.96 3.16
N ILE A 33 5.57 14.57 1.92
CA ILE A 33 6.54 14.27 0.84
C ILE A 33 7.52 15.42 0.65
N ASP A 34 7.05 16.67 0.61
CA ASP A 34 7.91 17.84 0.37
C ASP A 34 8.92 18.07 1.50
N ILE A 35 8.57 17.72 2.73
CA ILE A 35 9.47 17.78 3.88
C ILE A 35 10.53 16.68 3.77
N HIS A 36 10.11 15.45 3.49
CA HIS A 36 11.00 14.30 3.44
C HIS A 36 11.91 14.27 2.21
N LYS A 37 11.59 15.01 1.15
CA LYS A 37 12.50 15.23 0.00
C LYS A 37 13.85 15.76 0.41
N GLU A 38 13.91 16.69 1.37
CA GLU A 38 15.15 17.29 1.85
C GLU A 38 16.10 16.27 2.47
N PHE A 39 15.53 15.18 3.03
CA PHE A 39 16.28 14.10 3.68
C PHE A 39 16.50 12.89 2.75
N GLY A 40 15.88 12.91 1.56
CA GLY A 40 15.95 11.80 0.60
C GLY A 40 15.20 10.54 1.05
N GLY A 41 14.19 10.67 1.91
CA GLY A 41 13.32 9.62 2.42
C GLY A 41 12.72 9.96 3.77
N VAL A 42 11.78 9.14 4.26
CA VAL A 42 11.05 9.39 5.50
C VAL A 42 11.98 9.36 6.72
N VAL A 43 11.88 10.38 7.57
CA VAL A 43 12.54 10.47 8.88
C VAL A 43 11.48 10.30 9.97
N PRO A 44 11.48 9.18 10.73
CA PRO A 44 10.38 8.81 11.63
C PRO A 44 10.04 9.86 12.68
N GLU A 45 11.05 10.53 13.26
CA GLU A 45 10.82 11.56 14.28
C GLU A 45 10.18 12.81 13.69
N ILE A 46 10.58 13.20 12.48
CA ILE A 46 9.98 14.34 11.78
C ILE A 46 8.53 14.00 11.41
N ALA A 47 8.29 12.79 10.88
CA ALA A 47 6.95 12.35 10.53
C ALA A 47 5.99 12.42 11.72
N SER A 48 6.38 11.89 12.88
CA SER A 48 5.51 11.89 14.06
C SER A 48 5.19 13.30 14.56
N ARG A 49 6.13 14.26 14.49
CA ARG A 49 5.87 15.66 14.87
C ARG A 49 4.85 16.33 13.94
N HIS A 50 4.98 16.13 12.64
CA HIS A 50 4.02 16.69 11.67
C HIS A 50 2.63 16.06 11.77
N HIS A 51 2.52 14.78 12.15
CA HIS A 51 1.22 14.19 12.46
C HIS A 51 0.52 14.91 13.61
N ILE A 52 1.24 15.30 14.67
CA ILE A 52 0.66 16.04 15.81
C ILE A 52 0.10 17.38 15.35
N GLU A 53 0.80 18.09 14.47
CA GLU A 53 0.38 19.38 13.94
C GLU A 53 -0.83 19.27 13.01
N ASN A 54 -0.90 18.21 12.21
CA ASN A 54 -1.87 18.08 11.13
C ASN A 54 -3.14 17.31 11.48
N ILE A 55 -3.12 16.45 12.53
CA ILE A 55 -4.24 15.54 12.78
C ILE A 55 -5.56 16.27 13.08
N LEU A 56 -5.52 17.35 13.85
CA LEU A 56 -6.73 18.10 14.18
C LEU A 56 -7.29 18.89 12.98
N PRO A 57 -6.50 19.65 12.20
CA PRO A 57 -6.98 20.28 10.98
C PRO A 57 -7.58 19.26 9.98
N VAL A 58 -6.88 18.16 9.71
CA VAL A 58 -7.34 17.13 8.77
C VAL A 58 -8.64 16.45 9.25
N PHE A 59 -8.74 16.18 10.54
CA PHE A 59 -9.97 15.65 11.15
C PHE A 59 -11.15 16.60 10.99
N THR A 60 -10.94 17.90 11.28
CA THR A 60 -12.00 18.92 11.16
C THR A 60 -12.50 19.02 9.71
N GLU A 61 -11.57 19.14 8.76
CA GLU A 61 -11.90 19.21 7.33
C GLU A 61 -12.64 17.94 6.86
N ALA A 62 -12.25 16.75 7.35
CA ALA A 62 -12.88 15.50 6.97
C ALA A 62 -14.37 15.46 7.40
N LEU A 63 -14.71 15.90 8.60
CA LEU A 63 -16.09 15.98 9.06
C LEU A 63 -16.89 17.04 8.29
N GLU A 64 -16.32 18.23 8.06
CA GLU A 64 -16.95 19.30 7.29
C GLU A 64 -17.27 18.83 5.88
N LYS A 65 -16.33 18.23 5.18
CA LYS A 65 -16.50 17.74 3.80
C LYS A 65 -17.49 16.59 3.70
N ALA A 66 -17.56 15.74 4.73
CA ALA A 66 -18.55 14.69 4.83
C ALA A 66 -19.95 15.22 5.20
N ASN A 67 -20.05 16.48 5.60
CA ASN A 67 -21.26 17.09 6.19
C ASN A 67 -21.80 16.23 7.37
N CYS A 68 -20.89 15.82 8.26
CA CYS A 68 -21.15 14.98 9.43
C CYS A 68 -20.68 15.64 10.71
N GLN A 69 -21.36 15.29 11.81
CA GLN A 69 -20.91 15.57 13.18
C GLN A 69 -20.45 14.26 13.85
N LEU A 70 -19.72 14.32 14.95
CA LEU A 70 -19.31 13.13 15.69
C LEU A 70 -20.50 12.27 16.14
N SER A 71 -21.63 12.88 16.41
CA SER A 71 -22.88 12.18 16.76
C SER A 71 -23.45 11.31 15.62
N ASP A 72 -23.01 11.52 14.37
CA ASP A 72 -23.43 10.75 13.21
C ASP A 72 -22.53 9.53 12.96
N ILE A 73 -21.45 9.37 13.75
CA ILE A 73 -20.43 8.34 13.57
C ILE A 73 -20.75 7.13 14.45
N ASP A 74 -20.85 5.97 13.83
CA ASP A 74 -21.11 4.70 14.51
C ASP A 74 -19.84 4.07 15.10
N TYR A 75 -18.69 4.21 14.39
CA TYR A 75 -17.39 3.63 14.77
C TYR A 75 -16.23 4.56 14.41
N ILE A 76 -15.18 4.49 15.22
CA ILE A 76 -13.88 5.10 14.93
C ILE A 76 -12.90 3.97 14.57
N ALA A 77 -12.27 4.05 13.39
CA ALA A 77 -11.24 3.14 12.94
C ALA A 77 -9.89 3.84 12.94
N VAL A 78 -8.82 3.12 13.30
CA VAL A 78 -7.48 3.68 13.29
C VAL A 78 -6.44 2.61 12.98
N THR A 79 -5.45 2.98 12.17
CA THR A 79 -4.31 2.11 11.91
C THR A 79 -3.47 1.98 13.17
N ASN A 80 -3.25 0.74 13.61
CA ASN A 80 -2.41 0.45 14.76
C ASN A 80 -1.18 -0.40 14.42
N THR A 81 -1.11 -1.01 13.23
CA THR A 81 -0.02 -1.89 12.78
C THR A 81 -0.12 -2.15 11.26
N PRO A 82 1.00 -2.46 10.58
CA PRO A 82 2.36 -2.03 10.88
C PRO A 82 2.58 -0.56 10.54
N GLY A 83 3.69 0.03 11.01
CA GLY A 83 4.07 1.40 10.68
C GLY A 83 5.17 1.96 11.58
N LEU A 84 5.46 3.24 11.43
CA LEU A 84 6.40 3.97 12.28
C LEU A 84 5.77 4.20 13.65
N ILE A 85 6.40 3.69 14.71
CA ILE A 85 5.79 3.66 16.05
C ILE A 85 5.32 5.03 16.54
N GLY A 86 6.12 6.09 16.35
CA GLY A 86 5.75 7.45 16.75
C GLY A 86 4.56 8.00 15.97
N SER A 87 4.51 7.71 14.68
CA SER A 87 3.43 8.12 13.78
C SER A 87 2.11 7.38 14.12
N LEU A 88 2.17 6.06 14.30
CA LEU A 88 1.03 5.23 14.73
C LEU A 88 0.46 5.72 16.07
N LEU A 89 1.33 6.05 17.05
CA LEU A 89 0.90 6.53 18.37
C LEU A 89 0.10 7.82 18.27
N VAL A 90 0.43 8.73 17.38
CA VAL A 90 -0.33 9.99 17.22
C VAL A 90 -1.78 9.70 16.80
N GLY A 91 -1.97 8.95 15.73
CA GLY A 91 -3.31 8.58 15.26
C GLY A 91 -4.09 7.76 16.28
N LEU A 92 -3.44 6.75 16.89
CA LEU A 92 -4.07 5.87 17.87
C LEU A 92 -4.52 6.63 19.11
N MET A 93 -3.68 7.51 19.67
CA MET A 93 -4.04 8.28 20.87
C MET A 93 -5.12 9.31 20.59
N PHE A 94 -5.09 9.95 19.42
CA PHE A 94 -6.15 10.86 18.99
C PHE A 94 -7.50 10.11 18.84
N ALA A 95 -7.51 9.00 18.14
CA ALA A 95 -8.70 8.15 17.97
C ALA A 95 -9.25 7.60 19.29
N LYS A 96 -8.37 7.12 20.19
CA LYS A 96 -8.76 6.68 21.56
C LYS A 96 -9.40 7.81 22.34
N SER A 97 -8.85 9.02 22.28
CA SER A 97 -9.38 10.17 23.02
C SER A 97 -10.78 10.56 22.51
N LEU A 98 -10.97 10.58 21.18
CA LEU A 98 -12.29 10.85 20.59
C LEU A 98 -13.31 9.75 20.95
N SER A 99 -12.92 8.49 20.85
CA SER A 99 -13.74 7.33 21.21
C SER A 99 -14.20 7.41 22.65
N TYR A 100 -13.28 7.66 23.57
CA TYR A 100 -13.58 7.76 25.01
C TYR A 100 -14.51 8.95 25.32
N ALA A 101 -14.19 10.14 24.79
CA ALA A 101 -14.95 11.35 25.07
C ALA A 101 -16.38 11.33 24.53
N ASN A 102 -16.62 10.61 23.42
CA ASN A 102 -17.91 10.56 22.73
C ASN A 102 -18.63 9.20 22.87
N ASN A 103 -18.02 8.26 23.59
CA ASN A 103 -18.56 6.92 23.78
C ASN A 103 -18.82 6.18 22.44
N ILE A 104 -17.93 6.38 21.43
CA ILE A 104 -17.99 5.75 20.11
C ILE A 104 -16.99 4.58 20.09
N PRO A 105 -17.41 3.36 19.68
CA PRO A 105 -16.52 2.20 19.61
C PRO A 105 -15.28 2.40 18.75
N LEU A 106 -14.11 1.94 19.22
CA LEU A 106 -12.82 2.01 18.53
C LEU A 106 -12.47 0.67 17.86
N LEU A 107 -12.00 0.74 16.61
CA LEU A 107 -11.59 -0.40 15.79
C LEU A 107 -10.13 -0.23 15.39
N PRO A 108 -9.22 -1.06 15.91
CA PRO A 108 -7.86 -1.13 15.40
C PRO A 108 -7.83 -1.84 14.04
N VAL A 109 -7.10 -1.30 13.10
CA VAL A 109 -7.03 -1.83 11.73
C VAL A 109 -5.58 -2.05 11.32
N ASN A 110 -5.33 -3.18 10.67
CA ASN A 110 -4.04 -3.45 10.05
C ASN A 110 -3.92 -2.64 8.75
N HIS A 111 -2.85 -1.85 8.61
CA HIS A 111 -2.54 -1.02 7.46
C HIS A 111 -2.54 -1.80 6.13
N ILE A 112 -1.99 -3.02 6.14
CA ILE A 112 -1.94 -3.87 4.94
C ILE A 112 -3.33 -4.32 4.52
N ASN A 113 -4.20 -4.65 5.49
CA ASN A 113 -5.62 -4.91 5.21
C ASN A 113 -6.28 -3.68 4.60
N GLY A 114 -5.93 -2.47 5.07
CA GLY A 114 -6.36 -1.22 4.43
C GLY A 114 -6.06 -1.24 2.94
N HIS A 115 -4.81 -1.48 2.55
CA HIS A 115 -4.44 -1.57 1.14
C HIS A 115 -5.21 -2.66 0.37
N ILE A 116 -5.34 -3.86 0.93
CA ILE A 116 -6.12 -4.94 0.30
C ILE A 116 -7.55 -4.48 0.01
N PHE A 117 -8.23 -3.95 1.03
CA PHE A 117 -9.62 -3.55 0.93
C PHE A 117 -9.85 -2.23 0.17
N SER A 118 -8.79 -1.43 -0.10
CA SER A 118 -8.91 -0.27 -0.99
C SER A 118 -9.43 -0.63 -2.38
N SER A 119 -9.11 -1.85 -2.86
CA SER A 119 -9.59 -2.36 -4.14
C SER A 119 -11.09 -2.68 -4.13
N PHE A 120 -11.73 -2.78 -2.97
CA PHE A 120 -13.17 -3.06 -2.83
C PHE A 120 -14.04 -1.79 -2.91
N ILE A 121 -13.44 -0.59 -2.82
CA ILE A 121 -14.18 0.68 -2.83
C ILE A 121 -15.02 0.81 -4.12
N ASP A 122 -14.37 0.63 -5.27
CA ASP A 122 -14.97 0.89 -6.59
C ASP A 122 -15.22 -0.39 -7.41
N ASN A 123 -14.85 -1.55 -6.89
CA ASN A 123 -14.94 -2.81 -7.62
C ASN A 123 -15.88 -3.80 -6.94
N ASP A 124 -16.58 -4.58 -7.74
CA ASP A 124 -17.32 -5.75 -7.26
C ASP A 124 -16.38 -6.97 -7.28
N VAL A 125 -15.60 -7.12 -6.21
CA VAL A 125 -14.55 -8.13 -6.08
C VAL A 125 -15.17 -9.50 -5.89
N LYS A 126 -14.87 -10.41 -6.82
CA LYS A 126 -15.29 -11.81 -6.77
C LYS A 126 -14.20 -12.64 -6.10
N LEU A 127 -14.55 -13.32 -5.02
CA LEU A 127 -13.68 -14.23 -4.31
C LEU A 127 -13.80 -15.68 -4.87
N PRO A 128 -12.76 -16.50 -4.79
CA PRO A 128 -11.43 -16.18 -4.24
C PRO A 128 -10.59 -15.29 -5.16
N ALA A 129 -9.64 -14.54 -4.58
CA ALA A 129 -8.77 -13.61 -5.27
C ALA A 129 -7.31 -13.72 -4.81
N ILE A 130 -6.38 -13.28 -5.66
CA ILE A 130 -4.99 -13.01 -5.28
C ILE A 130 -4.84 -11.51 -5.10
N SER A 131 -4.25 -11.05 -3.99
CA SER A 131 -3.93 -9.64 -3.77
C SER A 131 -2.43 -9.42 -3.67
N LEU A 132 -1.91 -8.53 -4.52
CA LEU A 132 -0.55 -8.02 -4.46
C LEU A 132 -0.57 -6.65 -3.79
N VAL A 133 0.04 -6.54 -2.62
CA VAL A 133 0.26 -5.25 -1.95
C VAL A 133 1.70 -4.82 -2.19
N VAL A 134 1.90 -3.70 -2.89
CA VAL A 134 3.22 -3.15 -3.26
C VAL A 134 3.31 -1.68 -2.88
N SER A 135 4.10 -1.37 -1.87
CA SER A 135 4.28 -0.02 -1.32
C SER A 135 5.76 0.31 -1.09
N GLY A 136 6.03 1.44 -0.43
CA GLY A 136 7.37 1.81 0.01
C GLY A 136 8.00 0.77 0.93
N GLY A 137 7.24 0.25 1.89
CA GLY A 137 7.73 -0.67 2.92
C GLY A 137 7.34 -2.14 2.72
N HIS A 138 6.41 -2.45 1.81
CA HIS A 138 5.85 -3.80 1.70
C HIS A 138 5.80 -4.31 0.26
N THR A 139 6.03 -5.61 0.09
CA THR A 139 5.78 -6.36 -1.14
C THR A 139 5.30 -7.73 -0.74
N ASN A 140 3.98 -7.86 -0.66
CA ASN A 140 3.30 -9.03 -0.09
C ASN A 140 2.27 -9.58 -1.07
N LEU A 141 2.12 -10.89 -1.09
CA LEU A 141 1.13 -11.62 -1.87
C LEU A 141 0.17 -12.36 -0.96
N TYR A 142 -1.12 -12.12 -1.12
CA TYR A 142 -2.18 -12.73 -0.30
C TYR A 142 -3.13 -13.55 -1.15
N TYR A 143 -3.68 -14.61 -0.56
CA TYR A 143 -4.84 -15.32 -1.04
C TYR A 143 -6.05 -14.88 -0.21
N ILE A 144 -7.10 -14.43 -0.89
CA ILE A 144 -8.32 -13.90 -0.25
C ILE A 144 -9.48 -14.80 -0.65
N TYR A 145 -10.18 -15.31 0.33
CA TYR A 145 -11.31 -16.18 0.10
C TYR A 145 -12.40 -16.00 1.16
N GLU A 146 -13.57 -16.54 0.89
CA GLU A 146 -14.67 -16.54 1.84
C GLU A 146 -14.81 -17.92 2.49
N GLU A 147 -14.88 -17.95 3.81
CA GLU A 147 -15.15 -19.14 4.61
C GLU A 147 -16.14 -18.81 5.72
N ASN A 148 -17.24 -19.57 5.78
CA ASN A 148 -18.31 -19.38 6.76
C ASN A 148 -18.88 -17.93 6.80
N GLY A 149 -18.98 -17.27 5.65
CA GLY A 149 -19.46 -15.89 5.53
C GLY A 149 -18.44 -14.83 5.95
N LYS A 150 -17.17 -15.22 6.19
CA LYS A 150 -16.07 -14.33 6.56
C LYS A 150 -15.04 -14.27 5.45
N ILE A 151 -14.49 -13.09 5.21
CA ILE A 151 -13.36 -12.91 4.30
C ILE A 151 -12.06 -13.20 5.05
N ILE A 152 -11.31 -14.16 4.56
CA ILE A 152 -10.02 -14.59 5.10
C ILE A 152 -8.91 -14.09 4.17
N THR A 153 -7.81 -13.62 4.76
CA THR A 153 -6.63 -13.13 4.02
C THR A 153 -5.40 -13.91 4.48
N ASP A 154 -4.94 -14.85 3.65
CA ASP A 154 -3.76 -15.67 3.93
C ASP A 154 -2.53 -15.13 3.22
N LEU A 155 -1.45 -14.87 3.96
CA LEU A 155 -0.17 -14.48 3.38
C LEU A 155 0.44 -15.68 2.65
N LEU A 156 0.64 -15.56 1.32
CA LEU A 156 1.30 -16.57 0.51
C LEU A 156 2.81 -16.36 0.45
N GLY A 157 3.25 -15.11 0.38
CA GLY A 157 4.66 -14.76 0.31
C GLY A 157 4.87 -13.26 0.47
N GLU A 158 6.09 -12.90 0.80
CA GLU A 158 6.52 -11.53 1.06
C GLU A 158 7.94 -11.29 0.54
N THR A 159 8.39 -10.03 0.53
CA THR A 159 9.79 -9.77 0.23
C THR A 159 10.68 -10.20 1.38
N LEU A 160 11.80 -10.86 1.03
CA LEU A 160 12.82 -11.30 2.01
C LEU A 160 13.86 -10.21 2.31
N ASP A 161 13.79 -9.09 1.59
CA ASP A 161 14.73 -7.99 1.69
C ASP A 161 14.05 -6.64 1.35
N ASP A 162 14.62 -5.82 0.46
CA ASP A 162 14.05 -4.52 0.09
C ASP A 162 12.63 -4.69 -0.51
N ALA A 163 11.68 -3.82 -0.14
CA ALA A 163 10.40 -3.71 -0.84
C ALA A 163 10.57 -3.07 -2.23
N VAL A 164 9.57 -3.23 -3.11
CA VAL A 164 9.62 -2.67 -4.48
C VAL A 164 9.76 -1.16 -4.46
N GLY A 165 8.94 -0.45 -3.66
CA GLY A 165 9.01 1.01 -3.58
C GLY A 165 10.35 1.48 -3.03
N GLU A 166 10.85 0.84 -1.96
CA GLU A 166 12.18 1.10 -1.42
C GLU A 166 13.30 0.87 -2.45
N THR A 167 13.16 -0.15 -3.30
CA THR A 167 14.11 -0.43 -4.37
C THR A 167 14.10 0.71 -5.41
N TYR A 168 12.91 1.20 -5.80
CA TYR A 168 12.79 2.37 -6.68
C TYR A 168 13.45 3.61 -6.06
N ASP A 169 13.21 3.89 -4.78
CA ASP A 169 13.75 5.06 -4.09
C ASP A 169 15.28 5.00 -3.98
N LYS A 170 15.82 3.82 -3.64
CA LYS A 170 17.28 3.61 -3.55
C LYS A 170 17.98 3.79 -4.89
N ILE A 171 17.42 3.28 -5.99
CA ILE A 171 17.98 3.44 -7.32
C ILE A 171 17.82 4.88 -7.84
N ALA A 172 16.66 5.50 -7.60
CA ALA A 172 16.44 6.91 -7.92
C ALA A 172 17.51 7.81 -7.29
N ARG A 173 17.82 7.59 -6.00
CA ARG A 173 18.89 8.30 -5.29
C ARG A 173 20.26 8.10 -5.94
N ILE A 174 20.61 6.87 -6.38
CA ILE A 174 21.87 6.58 -7.09
C ILE A 174 21.95 7.35 -8.41
N LEU A 175 20.82 7.54 -9.09
CA LEU A 175 20.68 8.30 -10.33
C LEU A 175 20.61 9.82 -10.10
N GLY A 176 20.60 10.29 -8.84
CA GLY A 176 20.45 11.71 -8.50
C GLY A 176 19.06 12.24 -8.82
N LEU A 177 18.03 11.43 -8.60
CA LEU A 177 16.62 11.81 -8.69
C LEU A 177 16.06 12.09 -7.29
N GLU A 178 14.99 12.86 -7.24
CA GLU A 178 14.31 13.25 -5.99
C GLU A 178 13.46 12.09 -5.41
N TYR A 179 13.16 12.21 -4.13
CA TYR A 179 12.17 11.37 -3.43
C TYR A 179 10.74 11.93 -3.65
N PRO A 180 9.72 11.07 -3.82
CA PRO A 180 9.78 9.61 -3.97
C PRO A 180 10.29 9.19 -5.37
N GLY A 181 11.15 8.17 -5.41
CA GLY A 181 11.85 7.73 -6.63
C GLY A 181 10.96 7.05 -7.66
N GLY A 182 9.93 6.31 -7.20
CA GLY A 182 9.06 5.52 -8.07
C GLY A 182 8.46 6.32 -9.25
N PRO A 183 7.80 7.47 -9.04
CA PRO A 183 7.25 8.30 -10.11
C PRO A 183 8.31 8.84 -11.08
N HIS A 184 9.52 9.14 -10.59
CA HIS A 184 10.62 9.61 -11.43
C HIS A 184 11.14 8.49 -12.34
N ILE A 185 11.34 7.29 -11.79
CA ILE A 185 11.73 6.10 -12.57
C ILE A 185 10.67 5.77 -13.62
N ASP A 186 9.38 5.80 -13.27
CA ASP A 186 8.31 5.51 -14.23
C ASP A 186 8.33 6.49 -15.40
N ARG A 187 8.48 7.79 -15.14
CA ARG A 187 8.58 8.81 -16.21
C ARG A 187 9.80 8.63 -17.11
N LEU A 188 10.98 8.44 -16.52
CA LEU A 188 12.23 8.28 -17.29
C LEU A 188 12.22 7.02 -18.15
N SER A 189 11.66 5.93 -17.62
CA SER A 189 11.62 4.64 -18.31
C SER A 189 10.87 4.65 -19.64
N VAL A 190 10.03 5.66 -19.89
CA VAL A 190 9.28 5.80 -21.16
C VAL A 190 10.19 5.96 -22.36
N ASN A 191 11.29 6.70 -22.18
CA ASN A 191 12.21 7.05 -23.25
C ASN A 191 13.48 6.16 -23.26
N GLY A 192 13.57 5.18 -22.36
CA GLY A 192 14.72 4.29 -22.22
C GLY A 192 14.53 2.95 -22.93
N GLU A 193 15.64 2.23 -23.08
CA GLU A 193 15.70 0.86 -23.56
C GLU A 193 16.16 -0.08 -22.44
N ASP A 194 15.66 -1.33 -22.42
CA ASP A 194 16.12 -2.37 -21.47
C ASP A 194 17.47 -2.94 -21.94
N ILE A 195 18.54 -2.20 -21.66
CA ILE A 195 19.90 -2.57 -22.05
C ILE A 195 20.57 -3.52 -21.07
N LEU A 196 20.18 -3.47 -19.77
CA LEU A 196 20.89 -4.22 -18.72
C LEU A 196 20.46 -5.69 -18.67
N LYS A 197 19.25 -6.01 -19.13
CA LYS A 197 18.69 -7.38 -19.16
C LYS A 197 18.99 -8.15 -17.86
N ILE A 198 18.61 -7.53 -16.74
CA ILE A 198 18.89 -8.03 -15.39
C ILE A 198 18.25 -9.39 -15.20
N LYS A 199 19.01 -10.35 -14.66
CA LYS A 199 18.49 -11.69 -14.38
C LYS A 199 17.51 -11.64 -13.22
N LYS A 200 16.37 -12.36 -13.36
CA LYS A 200 15.40 -12.50 -12.28
C LYS A 200 16.02 -13.15 -11.05
N PRO A 201 15.78 -12.61 -9.85
CA PRO A 201 16.19 -13.27 -8.60
C PRO A 201 15.59 -14.68 -8.50
N LYS A 202 16.36 -15.63 -7.99
CA LYS A 202 15.87 -16.98 -7.70
C LYS A 202 15.42 -17.00 -6.24
N VAL A 203 14.11 -17.04 -6.03
CA VAL A 203 13.49 -17.10 -4.69
C VAL A 203 12.40 -18.18 -4.74
N ASP A 204 12.38 -19.04 -3.72
CA ASP A 204 11.44 -20.15 -3.64
C ASP A 204 10.00 -19.68 -3.32
N GLY A 205 9.05 -20.46 -3.77
CA GLY A 205 7.63 -20.23 -3.53
C GLY A 205 7.16 -18.85 -4.04
N TYR A 206 6.30 -18.20 -3.26
CA TYR A 206 5.71 -16.90 -3.59
C TYR A 206 6.51 -15.70 -3.07
N ASN A 207 7.63 -15.92 -2.40
CA ASN A 207 8.47 -14.85 -1.86
C ASN A 207 9.15 -14.03 -2.97
N PHE A 208 9.56 -12.81 -2.61
CA PHE A 208 10.24 -11.87 -3.49
C PHE A 208 11.63 -11.51 -2.93
N SER A 209 12.50 -10.98 -3.79
CA SER A 209 13.78 -10.38 -3.40
C SER A 209 14.18 -9.33 -4.44
N PHE A 210 14.63 -8.15 -3.99
CA PHE A 210 15.00 -7.03 -4.85
C PHE A 210 16.37 -6.46 -4.54
N SER A 211 17.00 -6.80 -3.40
CA SER A 211 18.31 -6.29 -3.01
C SER A 211 19.42 -6.63 -4.01
N GLY A 212 19.33 -7.81 -4.65
CA GLY A 212 20.26 -8.22 -5.72
C GLY A 212 20.16 -7.33 -6.95
N ILE A 213 18.97 -6.87 -7.33
CA ILE A 213 18.73 -5.93 -8.43
C ILE A 213 19.40 -4.59 -8.14
N LYS A 214 19.18 -4.07 -6.91
CA LYS A 214 19.81 -2.83 -6.43
C LYS A 214 21.34 -2.94 -6.52
N THR A 215 21.92 -4.00 -6.00
CA THR A 215 23.37 -4.22 -6.00
C THR A 215 23.93 -4.28 -7.43
N PHE A 216 23.24 -4.97 -8.33
CA PHE A 216 23.63 -5.06 -9.74
C PHE A 216 23.69 -3.67 -10.40
N ILE A 217 22.61 -2.87 -10.26
CA ILE A 217 22.52 -1.53 -10.85
C ILE A 217 23.56 -0.59 -10.24
N THR A 218 23.74 -0.64 -8.90
CA THR A 218 24.75 0.17 -8.21
C THR A 218 26.15 -0.10 -8.76
N ASN A 219 26.50 -1.37 -8.90
CA ASN A 219 27.79 -1.78 -9.45
C ASN A 219 27.96 -1.35 -10.92
N TYR A 220 26.92 -1.50 -11.73
CA TYR A 220 26.92 -1.03 -13.11
C TYR A 220 27.19 0.48 -13.18
N VAL A 221 26.43 1.29 -12.45
CA VAL A 221 26.58 2.76 -12.43
C VAL A 221 27.99 3.15 -11.99
N ASN A 222 28.51 2.55 -10.91
CA ASN A 222 29.87 2.84 -10.44
C ASN A 222 30.94 2.47 -11.46
N ASN A 223 30.82 1.31 -12.10
CA ASN A 223 31.75 0.86 -13.14
C ASN A 223 31.76 1.80 -14.36
N GLN A 224 30.59 2.28 -14.80
CA GLN A 224 30.53 3.24 -15.91
C GLN A 224 31.16 4.58 -15.53
N LYS A 225 30.88 5.09 -14.32
CA LYS A 225 31.53 6.31 -13.80
C LYS A 225 33.04 6.19 -13.74
N MET A 226 33.58 5.06 -13.25
CA MET A 226 35.03 4.82 -13.18
C MET A 226 35.70 4.76 -14.58
N LYS A 227 34.97 4.29 -15.58
CA LYS A 227 35.43 4.25 -16.98
C LYS A 227 35.27 5.60 -17.73
N GLY A 228 34.67 6.60 -17.10
CA GLY A 228 34.35 7.88 -17.73
C GLY A 228 33.24 7.79 -18.80
N ASN A 229 32.45 6.73 -18.80
CA ASN A 229 31.37 6.55 -19.77
C ASN A 229 30.12 7.35 -19.35
N ALA A 230 29.40 7.86 -20.36
CA ALA A 230 28.07 8.43 -20.11
C ALA A 230 27.10 7.36 -19.63
N ILE A 231 26.20 7.75 -18.73
CA ILE A 231 25.16 6.88 -18.16
C ILE A 231 23.81 7.43 -18.58
N SER A 232 23.05 6.65 -19.35
CA SER A 232 21.65 6.95 -19.63
C SER A 232 20.82 6.60 -18.41
N LYS A 233 20.23 7.61 -17.77
CA LYS A 233 19.29 7.39 -16.65
C LYS A 233 18.01 6.73 -17.14
N GLU A 234 17.59 7.04 -18.35
CA GLU A 234 16.42 6.51 -19.02
C GLU A 234 16.51 4.99 -19.20
N ASP A 235 17.67 4.50 -19.69
CA ASP A 235 17.88 3.07 -19.93
C ASP A 235 17.98 2.27 -18.63
N ILE A 236 18.62 2.85 -17.61
CA ILE A 236 18.67 2.24 -16.28
C ILE A 236 17.28 2.18 -15.68
N ALA A 237 16.51 3.27 -15.77
CA ALA A 237 15.13 3.32 -15.28
C ALA A 237 14.25 2.28 -15.99
N LYS A 238 14.41 2.14 -17.31
CA LYS A 238 13.71 1.13 -18.11
C LYS A 238 14.07 -0.29 -17.68
N SER A 239 15.36 -0.59 -17.57
CA SER A 239 15.84 -1.91 -17.17
C SER A 239 15.39 -2.30 -15.76
N LEU A 240 15.43 -1.33 -14.81
CA LEU A 240 14.90 -1.52 -13.46
C LEU A 240 13.39 -1.83 -13.47
N GLN A 241 12.64 -1.03 -14.22
CA GLN A 241 11.18 -1.18 -14.28
C GLN A 241 10.76 -2.52 -14.88
N GLU A 242 11.40 -2.92 -16.00
CA GLU A 242 11.10 -4.20 -16.65
C GLU A 242 11.40 -5.40 -15.74
N ILE A 243 12.53 -5.41 -15.04
CA ILE A 243 12.85 -6.55 -14.16
C ILE A 243 11.90 -6.64 -12.99
N ILE A 244 11.57 -5.52 -12.31
CA ILE A 244 10.64 -5.50 -11.18
C ILE A 244 9.26 -5.99 -11.61
N VAL A 245 8.70 -5.40 -12.68
CA VAL A 245 7.37 -5.73 -13.18
C VAL A 245 7.27 -7.20 -13.62
N ASN A 246 8.33 -7.73 -14.25
CA ASN A 246 8.36 -9.13 -14.66
C ASN A 246 8.47 -10.10 -13.47
N VAL A 247 9.20 -9.75 -12.40
CA VAL A 247 9.26 -10.56 -11.17
C VAL A 247 7.89 -10.62 -10.51
N LEU A 248 7.20 -9.49 -10.38
CA LEU A 248 5.85 -9.43 -9.81
C LEU A 248 4.85 -10.23 -10.66
N TYR A 249 4.88 -10.04 -11.97
CA TYR A 249 3.99 -10.73 -12.91
C TYR A 249 4.12 -12.26 -12.83
N ASP A 250 5.35 -12.78 -12.82
CA ASP A 250 5.59 -14.22 -12.77
C ASP A 250 5.05 -14.87 -11.50
N LYS A 251 5.26 -14.21 -10.33
CA LYS A 251 4.78 -14.74 -9.04
C LYS A 251 3.25 -14.74 -8.97
N ILE A 252 2.61 -13.70 -9.50
CA ILE A 252 1.14 -13.66 -9.57
C ILE A 252 0.61 -14.71 -10.56
N LEU A 253 1.25 -14.85 -11.72
CA LEU A 253 0.86 -15.90 -12.68
C LEU A 253 0.94 -17.30 -12.07
N MET A 254 1.98 -17.56 -11.28
CA MET A 254 2.12 -18.81 -10.53
C MET A 254 0.96 -18.98 -9.54
N ALA A 255 0.68 -17.98 -8.73
CA ALA A 255 -0.40 -18.00 -7.74
C ALA A 255 -1.79 -18.18 -8.38
N VAL A 256 -2.07 -17.46 -9.47
CA VAL A 256 -3.32 -17.57 -10.22
C VAL A 256 -3.55 -18.98 -10.72
N LYS A 257 -2.50 -19.60 -11.29
CA LYS A 257 -2.60 -20.98 -11.82
C LYS A 257 -2.76 -22.04 -10.73
N GLU A 258 -1.99 -21.90 -9.62
CA GLU A 258 -2.02 -22.90 -8.54
C GLU A 258 -3.28 -22.81 -7.68
N LYS A 259 -3.80 -21.59 -7.46
CA LYS A 259 -5.01 -21.35 -6.67
C LYS A 259 -6.29 -21.30 -7.52
N ASP A 260 -6.15 -21.35 -8.84
CA ASP A 260 -7.24 -21.27 -9.82
C ASP A 260 -8.22 -20.10 -9.60
N VAL A 261 -7.68 -18.93 -9.30
CA VAL A 261 -8.47 -17.72 -9.05
C VAL A 261 -8.71 -16.92 -10.33
N LYS A 262 -9.84 -16.25 -10.38
CA LYS A 262 -10.23 -15.37 -11.51
C LYS A 262 -10.12 -13.88 -11.20
N THR A 263 -9.74 -13.51 -9.98
CA THR A 263 -9.61 -12.11 -9.56
C THR A 263 -8.21 -11.84 -9.02
N ILE A 264 -7.58 -10.78 -9.53
CA ILE A 264 -6.32 -10.23 -9.04
C ILE A 264 -6.59 -8.81 -8.54
N LEU A 265 -6.16 -8.52 -7.33
CA LEU A 265 -6.16 -7.19 -6.73
C LEU A 265 -4.72 -6.68 -6.66
N VAL A 266 -4.48 -5.43 -7.03
CA VAL A 266 -3.15 -4.81 -6.93
C VAL A 266 -3.29 -3.50 -6.16
N ALA A 267 -2.67 -3.39 -4.99
CA ALA A 267 -2.82 -2.26 -4.09
C ALA A 267 -1.46 -1.75 -3.58
N GLY A 268 -1.47 -0.62 -2.86
CA GLY A 268 -0.28 0.09 -2.40
C GLY A 268 0.25 1.09 -3.43
N GLY A 269 1.11 2.03 -3.00
CA GLY A 269 1.57 3.16 -3.82
C GLY A 269 2.17 2.78 -5.17
N VAL A 270 2.88 1.64 -5.25
CA VAL A 270 3.45 1.14 -6.51
C VAL A 270 2.37 0.67 -7.50
N SER A 271 1.14 0.41 -7.06
CA SER A 271 0.01 0.08 -7.95
C SER A 271 -0.35 1.22 -8.91
N ALA A 272 0.09 2.44 -8.62
CA ALA A 272 -0.04 3.61 -9.50
C ALA A 272 0.91 3.56 -10.70
N ASN A 273 1.96 2.72 -10.66
CA ASN A 273 2.97 2.62 -11.72
C ASN A 273 2.35 2.22 -13.06
N ARG A 274 2.59 3.03 -14.10
CA ARG A 274 2.01 2.86 -15.43
C ARG A 274 2.41 1.51 -16.06
N ARG A 275 3.70 1.16 -16.00
CA ARG A 275 4.20 -0.07 -16.63
C ARG A 275 3.67 -1.34 -15.94
N LEU A 276 3.49 -1.28 -14.61
CA LEU A 276 2.85 -2.37 -13.86
C LEU A 276 1.42 -2.60 -14.35
N ARG A 277 0.63 -1.54 -14.47
CA ARG A 277 -0.76 -1.60 -14.97
C ARG A 277 -0.82 -2.13 -16.40
N GLU A 278 0.06 -1.66 -17.29
CA GLU A 278 0.18 -2.16 -18.66
C GLU A 278 0.47 -3.67 -18.68
N LYS A 279 1.50 -4.11 -17.95
CA LYS A 279 1.90 -5.53 -17.91
C LYS A 279 0.80 -6.41 -17.36
N PHE A 280 0.14 -5.98 -16.29
CA PHE A 280 -0.94 -6.75 -15.67
C PHE A 280 -2.21 -6.81 -16.54
N SER A 281 -2.38 -5.90 -17.49
CA SER A 281 -3.46 -6.01 -18.47
C SER A 281 -3.38 -7.28 -19.33
N GLU A 282 -2.20 -7.93 -19.40
CA GLU A 282 -2.02 -9.21 -20.11
C GLU A 282 -2.76 -10.37 -19.44
N PHE A 283 -3.09 -10.27 -18.12
CA PHE A 283 -3.84 -11.30 -17.40
C PHE A 283 -5.23 -11.55 -18.00
N LYS A 284 -5.82 -10.58 -18.70
CA LYS A 284 -7.07 -10.78 -19.46
C LYS A 284 -7.00 -11.93 -20.47
N ASN A 285 -5.78 -12.31 -20.91
CA ASN A 285 -5.56 -13.43 -21.83
C ASN A 285 -5.39 -14.77 -21.11
N ILE A 286 -5.29 -14.76 -19.77
CA ILE A 286 -5.19 -15.96 -18.95
C ILE A 286 -6.59 -16.50 -18.66
N ARG A 287 -6.70 -17.83 -18.63
CA ARG A 287 -7.93 -18.55 -18.28
C ARG A 287 -7.68 -19.44 -17.08
N THR A 288 -8.67 -19.52 -16.21
CA THR A 288 -8.72 -20.51 -15.11
C THR A 288 -8.94 -21.91 -15.69
N ASN A 289 -8.82 -22.94 -14.83
CA ASN A 289 -9.10 -24.33 -15.23
C ASN A 289 -10.56 -24.51 -15.72
N GLU A 290 -11.48 -23.71 -15.20
CA GLU A 290 -12.90 -23.68 -15.64
C GLU A 290 -13.13 -22.85 -16.92
N GLY A 291 -12.07 -22.25 -17.50
CA GLY A 291 -12.14 -21.42 -18.70
C GLY A 291 -12.55 -19.96 -18.46
N ASN A 292 -12.74 -19.52 -17.20
CA ASN A 292 -13.07 -18.15 -16.87
C ASN A 292 -11.88 -17.21 -17.17
N GLN A 293 -12.18 -15.98 -17.60
CA GLN A 293 -11.17 -14.94 -17.78
C GLN A 293 -10.70 -14.43 -16.44
N VAL A 294 -9.38 -14.17 -16.32
CA VAL A 294 -8.80 -13.50 -15.15
C VAL A 294 -9.00 -12.00 -15.24
N GLU A 295 -9.57 -11.40 -14.22
CA GLU A 295 -9.80 -9.97 -14.07
C GLU A 295 -8.78 -9.35 -13.14
N VAL A 296 -8.30 -8.14 -13.45
CA VAL A 296 -7.36 -7.39 -12.61
C VAL A 296 -8.01 -6.09 -12.17
N HIS A 297 -8.03 -5.85 -10.87
CA HIS A 297 -8.56 -4.63 -10.27
C HIS A 297 -7.43 -3.84 -9.60
N PHE A 298 -7.38 -2.56 -9.95
CA PHE A 298 -6.54 -1.57 -9.30
C PHE A 298 -7.46 -0.56 -8.59
N PRO A 299 -7.07 -0.02 -7.43
CA PRO A 299 -7.79 1.10 -6.87
C PRO A 299 -7.68 2.33 -7.78
N LYS A 300 -8.60 3.29 -7.65
CA LYS A 300 -8.42 4.61 -8.24
C LYS A 300 -7.13 5.23 -7.74
N MET A 301 -6.56 6.15 -8.53
CA MET A 301 -5.27 6.77 -8.21
C MET A 301 -5.26 7.42 -6.82
N GLU A 302 -6.37 8.00 -6.40
CA GLU A 302 -6.54 8.64 -5.08
C GLU A 302 -6.51 7.68 -3.89
N TYR A 303 -6.68 6.35 -4.13
CA TYR A 303 -6.65 5.30 -3.10
C TYR A 303 -5.42 4.39 -3.22
N CYS A 304 -4.48 4.67 -4.12
CA CYS A 304 -3.27 3.87 -4.26
C CYS A 304 -2.26 4.09 -3.12
N THR A 305 -2.09 5.34 -2.68
CA THR A 305 -1.20 5.71 -1.56
C THR A 305 -1.91 5.59 -0.21
N ASP A 306 -1.17 5.81 0.87
CA ASP A 306 -1.71 5.76 2.23
C ASP A 306 -2.84 6.78 2.41
N ASN A 307 -3.99 6.31 2.86
CA ASN A 307 -5.19 7.13 3.05
C ASN A 307 -6.15 6.48 4.06
N ALA A 308 -6.97 7.29 4.71
CA ALA A 308 -7.90 6.80 5.74
C ALA A 308 -9.15 6.11 5.17
N ALA A 309 -9.52 6.37 3.90
CA ALA A 309 -10.67 5.68 3.30
C ALA A 309 -10.44 4.16 3.25
N MET A 310 -9.21 3.71 2.91
CA MET A 310 -8.86 2.29 2.91
C MET A 310 -9.01 1.65 4.30
N ILE A 311 -8.69 2.40 5.36
CA ILE A 311 -8.81 1.96 6.76
C ILE A 311 -10.28 1.84 7.17
N GLY A 312 -11.11 2.81 6.79
CA GLY A 312 -12.55 2.75 7.04
C GLY A 312 -13.23 1.59 6.33
N VAL A 313 -12.81 1.28 5.10
CA VAL A 313 -13.32 0.12 4.35
C VAL A 313 -12.88 -1.19 4.97
N ALA A 314 -11.59 -1.33 5.34
CA ALA A 314 -11.10 -2.52 6.04
C ALA A 314 -11.84 -2.75 7.36
N ALA A 315 -12.04 -1.71 8.16
CA ALA A 315 -12.81 -1.78 9.40
C ALA A 315 -14.25 -2.29 9.18
N TYR A 316 -14.90 -1.86 8.10
CA TYR A 316 -16.24 -2.34 7.76
C TYR A 316 -16.27 -3.86 7.49
N TYR A 317 -15.28 -4.37 6.77
CA TYR A 317 -15.18 -5.81 6.50
C TYR A 317 -14.78 -6.59 7.74
N ASP A 318 -13.93 -6.04 8.63
CA ASP A 318 -13.60 -6.65 9.91
C ASP A 318 -14.83 -6.76 10.83
N LEU A 319 -15.71 -5.75 10.84
CA LEU A 319 -16.99 -5.80 11.54
C LEU A 319 -17.91 -6.87 10.99
N LYS A 320 -17.98 -7.03 9.67
CA LYS A 320 -18.76 -8.12 9.04
C LYS A 320 -18.23 -9.50 9.39
N ASN A 321 -16.91 -9.64 9.45
CA ASN A 321 -16.26 -10.90 9.81
C ASN A 321 -16.47 -11.26 11.30
N ASN A 322 -16.56 -10.26 12.18
CA ASN A 322 -16.64 -10.41 13.63
C ASN A 322 -17.83 -9.65 14.19
N SER A 323 -19.02 -10.24 14.13
CA SER A 323 -20.26 -9.67 14.68
C SER A 323 -20.24 -9.40 16.20
N GLN A 324 -19.16 -9.80 16.90
CA GLN A 324 -18.95 -9.59 18.34
C GLN A 324 -17.60 -8.94 18.61
N ILE A 325 -17.44 -7.66 18.24
CA ILE A 325 -16.32 -6.87 18.76
C ILE A 325 -16.62 -6.58 20.21
N LYS A 326 -15.81 -7.14 21.13
CA LYS A 326 -15.94 -6.86 22.56
C LYS A 326 -15.45 -5.44 22.83
N LEU A 327 -16.37 -4.53 22.98
CA LEU A 327 -16.11 -3.11 23.30
C LEU A 327 -15.35 -2.93 24.63
N GLU A 328 -15.41 -3.93 25.53
CA GLU A 328 -14.79 -3.88 26.86
C GLU A 328 -13.27 -3.75 26.88
N LYS A 329 -12.57 -4.14 25.78
CA LYS A 329 -11.09 -4.08 25.67
C LYS A 329 -10.59 -3.14 24.56
N GLN A 330 -11.42 -2.28 24.05
CA GLN A 330 -11.07 -1.43 22.91
C GLN A 330 -9.92 -0.44 23.19
N TYR A 331 -9.65 -0.14 24.46
CA TYR A 331 -8.56 0.76 24.86
C TYR A 331 -7.25 0.04 25.21
N ASP A 332 -7.25 -1.29 25.27
CA ASP A 332 -6.04 -2.10 25.50
C ASP A 332 -5.20 -2.29 24.20
N VAL A 333 -5.59 -1.60 23.13
CA VAL A 333 -4.91 -1.65 21.84
C VAL A 333 -3.64 -0.82 21.88
N ASP A 334 -2.53 -1.42 21.45
CA ASP A 334 -1.25 -0.75 21.31
C ASP A 334 -0.85 -0.55 19.83
N ALA A 335 0.02 0.43 19.60
CA ALA A 335 0.70 0.59 18.33
C ALA A 335 1.81 -0.47 18.20
N ILE A 336 1.85 -1.15 17.04
CA ILE A 336 2.84 -2.19 16.76
C ILE A 336 3.62 -1.77 15.52
N SER A 337 4.91 -1.46 15.69
CA SER A 337 5.78 -1.11 14.57
C SER A 337 6.01 -2.29 13.64
N THR A 338 6.45 -2.00 12.44
CA THR A 338 7.00 -3.00 11.52
C THR A 338 8.14 -3.74 12.24
N LYS A 339 8.12 -5.07 12.27
CA LYS A 339 9.28 -5.83 12.73
C LYS A 339 10.37 -5.64 11.68
N ASN A 340 11.49 -5.03 12.11
CA ASN A 340 12.74 -5.00 11.33
C ASN A 340 13.31 -6.40 11.16
#